data_230d32fbedaf2529b728328cd03dff64
#
_entry.id   230d32fbedaf2529b728328cd03dff64
#
_cell.length_a   1.000
_cell.length_b   1.000
_cell.length_c   1.000
_cell.angle_alpha   90.00
_cell.angle_beta   90.00
_cell.angle_gamma   90.00
#
_symmetry.space_group_name_H-M   'P 1'
#
loop_
_entity.id
_entity.type
_entity.pdbx_description
1 polymer ?
#
loop_
_entity_poly.entity_id
_entity_poly.type
_entity_poly.pdbx_seq_one_letter_code
_entity_poly.pdbx_strand_id
1 'polypeptide(L)'
;MAQKHVAIIGAGPAGLTAAYLLTRAGAAVTVLERDPTYVGGISRTVEYNGFRFDIGGHRFFSKSREVEDLWTELLGDDLLQRPRSSRIYYGGKFYAYPLKAGEALRNLGILESARCVASYARARLFPVKNPRTFEDWVSNQFGRRLFGIFFKTYTEKVWGMSCREISADWAAQRIKGLSLSSAILAALLPKRKKTGDRSQTIKTLIDSFRYPRKGPGMMWEAAADRTRAQGGAIRMAARVTALEKLPSGRWRVGFETAGGRGDPAATEWLEADDVISSAPMRELAAALSPPLPPAVLAAAEKLRYRDFLTVALIVRPTHRFDDNWIYIHEPGVRVGRVQNFASWSPEMVPDPALACYGLEYFCFEGDGLWSSSDADLVKLASRELESLGLVKPGDVLDGHVVRQPKAYPVYDDDYARHVETIRRELDARYPGLHLVGRNGMHKYNNQDHAMMTAMLTAKNILEGKQRYDVWQVNQDAEYHEAGDRGAQETDTGGRLVPRRVGAGV
;
A
#
# COMPACT_ATOMS: atom_id res chain seq x y z
N MET A 1 -23.25 32.62 -1.25
CA MET A 1 -21.76 32.47 -1.22
C MET A 1 -21.35 31.89 -2.55
N ALA A 2 -20.26 32.36 -3.16
CA ALA A 2 -19.72 31.72 -4.36
C ALA A 2 -19.37 30.25 -4.06
N GLN A 3 -19.68 29.37 -4.99
CA GLN A 3 -19.37 27.94 -4.86
C GLN A 3 -17.84 27.77 -4.79
N LYS A 4 -17.33 27.17 -3.70
CA LYS A 4 -15.89 26.87 -3.58
C LYS A 4 -15.44 25.94 -4.67
N HIS A 5 -14.32 26.26 -5.32
CA HIS A 5 -13.65 25.40 -6.28
C HIS A 5 -12.43 24.74 -5.65
N VAL A 6 -12.37 23.42 -5.70
CA VAL A 6 -11.27 22.61 -5.16
C VAL A 6 -10.55 21.90 -6.30
N ALA A 7 -9.25 22.17 -6.46
CA ALA A 7 -8.38 21.42 -7.35
C ALA A 7 -7.79 20.21 -6.62
N ILE A 8 -7.83 19.04 -7.25
CA ILE A 8 -7.33 17.79 -6.67
C ILE A 8 -6.23 17.22 -7.57
N ILE A 9 -5.05 16.99 -7.02
CA ILE A 9 -3.91 16.45 -7.72
C ILE A 9 -3.81 14.95 -7.47
N GLY A 10 -4.06 14.15 -8.52
CA GLY A 10 -4.05 12.70 -8.54
C GLY A 10 -5.43 12.08 -8.35
N ALA A 11 -5.79 11.14 -9.22
CA ALA A 11 -7.03 10.35 -9.20
C ALA A 11 -6.84 8.97 -8.54
N GLY A 12 -5.97 8.86 -7.54
CA GLY A 12 -5.84 7.69 -6.70
C GLY A 12 -6.92 7.61 -5.61
N PRO A 13 -6.85 6.61 -4.69
CA PRO A 13 -7.84 6.43 -3.62
C PRO A 13 -8.15 7.69 -2.81
N ALA A 14 -7.13 8.47 -2.44
CA ALA A 14 -7.34 9.70 -1.69
C ALA A 14 -8.02 10.79 -2.54
N GLY A 15 -7.49 11.04 -3.76
CA GLY A 15 -8.03 12.10 -4.61
C GLY A 15 -9.49 11.87 -5.02
N LEU A 16 -9.82 10.64 -5.45
CA LEU A 16 -11.20 10.30 -5.84
C LEU A 16 -12.16 10.25 -4.65
N THR A 17 -11.71 9.83 -3.47
CA THR A 17 -12.53 9.92 -2.26
C THR A 17 -12.86 11.38 -1.94
N ALA A 18 -11.87 12.28 -1.97
CA ALA A 18 -12.11 13.71 -1.77
C ALA A 18 -13.03 14.29 -2.84
N ALA A 19 -12.78 13.97 -4.11
CA ALA A 19 -13.57 14.45 -5.24
C ALA A 19 -15.05 14.06 -5.10
N TYR A 20 -15.32 12.79 -4.86
CA TYR A 20 -16.67 12.27 -4.69
C TYR A 20 -17.40 12.94 -3.51
N LEU A 21 -16.75 13.08 -2.36
CA LEU A 21 -17.39 13.66 -1.18
C LEU A 21 -17.64 15.17 -1.32
N LEU A 22 -16.72 15.90 -1.92
CA LEU A 22 -16.84 17.34 -2.15
C LEU A 22 -17.90 17.66 -3.20
N THR A 23 -17.95 16.92 -4.32
CA THR A 23 -18.99 17.12 -5.35
C THR A 23 -20.38 16.75 -4.81
N ARG A 24 -20.48 15.67 -4.02
CA ARG A 24 -21.73 15.30 -3.33
C ARG A 24 -22.23 16.39 -2.39
N ALA A 25 -21.33 17.14 -1.79
CA ALA A 25 -21.67 18.31 -0.95
C ALA A 25 -21.88 19.61 -1.74
N GLY A 26 -21.85 19.58 -3.07
CA GLY A 26 -22.11 20.72 -3.94
C GLY A 26 -20.89 21.64 -4.20
N ALA A 27 -19.68 21.23 -3.86
CA ALA A 27 -18.47 21.98 -4.23
C ALA A 27 -18.11 21.77 -5.71
N ALA A 28 -17.54 22.78 -6.36
CA ALA A 28 -16.93 22.63 -7.67
C ALA A 28 -15.59 21.90 -7.52
N VAL A 29 -15.36 20.84 -8.30
CA VAL A 29 -14.14 20.03 -8.19
C VAL A 29 -13.53 19.78 -9.56
N THR A 30 -12.20 19.94 -9.67
CA THR A 30 -11.43 19.51 -10.81
C THR A 30 -10.29 18.60 -10.34
N VAL A 31 -10.31 17.35 -10.79
CA VAL A 31 -9.22 16.37 -10.57
C VAL A 31 -8.26 16.40 -11.75
N LEU A 32 -6.96 16.46 -11.47
CA LEU A 32 -5.88 16.43 -12.46
C LEU A 32 -5.09 15.11 -12.26
N GLU A 33 -5.16 14.21 -13.24
CA GLU A 33 -4.49 12.91 -13.21
C GLU A 33 -3.47 12.82 -14.34
N ARG A 34 -2.24 12.47 -14.00
CA ARG A 34 -1.15 12.34 -14.98
C ARG A 34 -1.26 11.10 -15.87
N ASP A 35 -1.89 10.02 -15.37
CA ASP A 35 -2.11 8.80 -16.15
C ASP A 35 -3.10 9.12 -17.30
N PRO A 36 -2.79 8.76 -18.56
CA PRO A 36 -3.68 9.03 -19.66
C PRO A 36 -4.89 8.09 -19.72
N THR A 37 -4.81 6.94 -19.07
CA THR A 37 -5.77 5.83 -19.24
C THR A 37 -6.52 5.47 -17.96
N TYR A 38 -5.79 5.34 -16.85
CA TYR A 38 -6.33 4.75 -15.63
C TYR A 38 -6.49 5.76 -14.49
N VAL A 39 -7.61 5.67 -13.81
CA VAL A 39 -7.79 6.21 -12.47
C VAL A 39 -7.43 5.14 -11.43
N GLY A 40 -7.37 5.50 -10.14
CA GLY A 40 -7.07 4.57 -9.04
C GLY A 40 -5.61 4.54 -8.58
N GLY A 41 -4.70 5.22 -9.30
CA GLY A 41 -3.29 5.27 -8.95
C GLY A 41 -2.69 3.85 -8.85
N ILE A 42 -2.02 3.52 -7.73
CA ILE A 42 -1.47 2.17 -7.53
C ILE A 42 -2.56 1.11 -7.32
N SER A 43 -3.77 1.52 -6.94
CA SER A 43 -4.92 0.61 -6.76
C SER A 43 -5.75 0.44 -8.04
N ARG A 44 -5.22 0.79 -9.21
CA ARG A 44 -5.86 0.51 -10.49
C ARG A 44 -5.77 -0.95 -10.84
N THR A 45 -6.68 -1.42 -11.68
CA THR A 45 -6.62 -2.73 -12.34
C THR A 45 -6.22 -2.52 -13.79
N VAL A 46 -5.23 -3.27 -14.25
CA VAL A 46 -4.79 -3.25 -15.65
C VAL A 46 -5.48 -4.37 -16.41
N GLU A 47 -5.91 -4.10 -17.63
CA GLU A 47 -6.47 -5.11 -18.53
C GLU A 47 -5.49 -5.37 -19.69
N TYR A 48 -5.24 -6.65 -19.95
CA TYR A 48 -4.41 -7.12 -21.06
C TYR A 48 -4.98 -8.41 -21.65
N ASN A 49 -5.37 -8.39 -22.91
CA ASN A 49 -5.96 -9.54 -23.63
C ASN A 49 -7.18 -10.17 -22.88
N GLY A 50 -7.99 -9.33 -22.22
CA GLY A 50 -9.15 -9.76 -21.42
C GLY A 50 -8.81 -10.24 -20.01
N PHE A 51 -7.54 -10.42 -19.67
CA PHE A 51 -7.08 -10.68 -18.29
C PHE A 51 -6.98 -9.39 -17.52
N ARG A 52 -7.39 -9.44 -16.25
CA ARG A 52 -7.28 -8.33 -15.31
C ARG A 52 -6.30 -8.66 -14.22
N PHE A 53 -5.47 -7.70 -13.83
CA PHE A 53 -4.52 -7.87 -12.76
C PHE A 53 -4.21 -6.56 -12.03
N ASP A 54 -3.87 -6.68 -10.78
CA ASP A 54 -3.58 -5.57 -9.89
C ASP A 54 -2.10 -5.23 -9.88
N ILE A 55 -1.80 -3.97 -9.56
CA ILE A 55 -0.43 -3.54 -9.30
C ILE A 55 -0.16 -3.69 -7.81
N GLY A 56 0.20 -4.91 -7.38
CA GLY A 56 0.27 -5.30 -5.98
C GLY A 56 -1.08 -5.81 -5.44
N GLY A 57 -1.06 -6.42 -4.25
CA GLY A 57 -2.28 -6.97 -3.64
C GLY A 57 -3.07 -5.89 -2.89
N HIS A 58 -4.32 -5.67 -3.28
CA HIS A 58 -5.20 -4.65 -2.70
C HIS A 58 -6.42 -5.28 -2.04
N ARG A 59 -6.28 -5.70 -0.78
CA ARG A 59 -7.40 -6.17 0.03
C ARG A 59 -8.26 -5.00 0.48
N PHE A 60 -9.58 -5.16 0.41
CA PHE A 60 -10.55 -4.24 0.98
C PHE A 60 -10.89 -4.69 2.39
N PHE A 61 -10.23 -4.09 3.35
CA PHE A 61 -10.44 -4.26 4.76
C PHE A 61 -10.14 -2.95 5.48
N SER A 62 -11.05 -2.49 6.31
CA SER A 62 -10.84 -1.32 7.16
C SER A 62 -11.43 -1.55 8.55
N LYS A 63 -10.84 -0.92 9.55
CA LYS A 63 -11.44 -0.79 10.88
C LYS A 63 -12.43 0.40 10.95
N SER A 64 -12.42 1.26 9.94
CA SER A 64 -13.31 2.41 9.84
C SER A 64 -14.61 2.01 9.17
N ARG A 65 -15.72 2.12 9.92
CA ARG A 65 -17.05 1.92 9.39
C ARG A 65 -17.37 2.90 8.25
N GLU A 66 -16.94 4.14 8.37
CA GLU A 66 -17.16 5.16 7.34
C GLU A 66 -16.51 4.79 5.99
N VAL A 67 -15.33 4.15 6.03
CA VAL A 67 -14.65 3.64 4.82
C VAL A 67 -15.40 2.43 4.25
N GLU A 68 -15.81 1.48 5.11
CA GLU A 68 -16.55 0.29 4.72
C GLU A 68 -17.92 0.65 4.10
N ASP A 69 -18.61 1.64 4.68
CA ASP A 69 -19.91 2.14 4.19
C ASP A 69 -19.73 2.77 2.80
N LEU A 70 -18.67 3.56 2.59
CA LEU A 70 -18.39 4.16 1.28
C LEU A 70 -18.07 3.10 0.21
N TRP A 71 -17.33 2.06 0.54
CA TRP A 71 -17.08 0.95 -0.39
C TRP A 71 -18.39 0.27 -0.80
N THR A 72 -19.27 0.03 0.18
CA THR A 72 -20.58 -0.59 -0.07
C THR A 72 -21.48 0.33 -0.89
N GLU A 73 -21.48 1.62 -0.62
CA GLU A 73 -22.22 2.64 -1.38
C GLU A 73 -21.80 2.68 -2.85
N LEU A 74 -20.48 2.57 -3.11
CA LEU A 74 -19.96 2.66 -4.47
C LEU A 74 -20.17 1.40 -5.30
N LEU A 75 -20.00 0.21 -4.72
CA LEU A 75 -19.98 -1.05 -5.47
C LEU A 75 -21.13 -2.02 -5.16
N GLY A 76 -21.78 -1.91 -3.99
CA GLY A 76 -22.87 -2.83 -3.63
C GLY A 76 -22.44 -4.30 -3.75
N ASP A 77 -23.18 -5.06 -4.55
CA ASP A 77 -22.99 -6.51 -4.76
C ASP A 77 -21.72 -6.86 -5.56
N ASP A 78 -21.10 -5.89 -6.21
CA ASP A 78 -19.84 -6.09 -6.92
C ASP A 78 -18.63 -6.11 -5.98
N LEU A 79 -18.83 -5.87 -4.69
CA LEU A 79 -17.82 -6.00 -3.66
C LEU A 79 -17.92 -7.36 -2.97
N LEU A 80 -17.21 -8.35 -3.52
CA LEU A 80 -17.27 -9.75 -3.12
C LEU A 80 -16.60 -10.00 -1.77
N GLN A 81 -17.13 -10.94 -0.98
CA GLN A 81 -16.43 -11.51 0.17
C GLN A 81 -15.52 -12.63 -0.30
N ARG A 82 -14.22 -12.53 -0.03
CA ARG A 82 -13.21 -13.51 -0.46
C ARG A 82 -12.48 -14.13 0.74
N PRO A 83 -12.28 -15.46 0.74
CA PRO A 83 -11.44 -16.10 1.74
C PRO A 83 -9.99 -15.68 1.52
N ARG A 84 -9.26 -15.48 2.61
CA ARG A 84 -7.84 -15.21 2.55
C ARG A 84 -7.06 -16.52 2.54
N SER A 85 -6.28 -16.74 1.49
CA SER A 85 -5.30 -17.81 1.41
C SER A 85 -3.94 -17.20 1.06
N SER A 86 -2.94 -17.43 1.91
CA SER A 86 -1.58 -17.00 1.63
C SER A 86 -0.57 -17.91 2.31
N ARG A 87 0.55 -18.13 1.65
CA ARG A 87 1.66 -18.95 2.14
C ARG A 87 3.01 -18.26 1.94
N ILE A 88 4.02 -18.77 2.62
CA ILE A 88 5.42 -18.44 2.40
C ILE A 88 6.07 -19.62 1.66
N TYR A 89 6.87 -19.34 0.63
CA TYR A 89 7.70 -20.31 -0.03
C TYR A 89 9.15 -20.10 0.36
N TYR A 90 9.78 -21.19 0.87
CA TYR A 90 11.19 -21.20 1.26
C TYR A 90 11.75 -22.64 1.22
N GLY A 91 12.92 -22.81 0.60
CA GLY A 91 13.62 -24.09 0.54
C GLY A 91 12.81 -25.19 -0.13
N GLY A 92 12.09 -24.90 -1.21
CA GLY A 92 11.23 -25.86 -1.91
C GLY A 92 9.95 -26.24 -1.17
N LYS A 93 9.58 -25.54 -0.08
CA LYS A 93 8.43 -25.87 0.76
C LYS A 93 7.54 -24.68 1.00
N PHE A 94 6.25 -24.98 1.22
CA PHE A 94 5.25 -23.98 1.61
C PHE A 94 5.03 -23.98 3.12
N TYR A 95 4.89 -22.77 3.67
CA TYR A 95 4.58 -22.54 5.07
C TYR A 95 3.33 -21.67 5.15
N ALA A 96 2.41 -22.01 6.06
CA ALA A 96 1.21 -21.20 6.28
C ALA A 96 1.59 -19.78 6.70
N TYR A 97 0.85 -18.78 6.22
CA TYR A 97 0.95 -17.41 6.71
C TYR A 97 -0.39 -16.96 7.29
N PRO A 98 -0.44 -16.68 8.59
CA PRO A 98 0.65 -16.61 9.56
C PRO A 98 1.32 -17.96 9.83
N LEU A 99 2.58 -17.89 10.22
CA LEU A 99 3.36 -19.09 10.54
C LEU A 99 2.68 -19.89 11.65
N LYS A 100 2.41 -21.17 11.35
CA LYS A 100 1.96 -22.15 12.34
C LYS A 100 3.19 -22.89 12.85
N ALA A 101 3.52 -22.74 14.14
CA ALA A 101 4.77 -23.26 14.71
C ALA A 101 4.96 -24.77 14.46
N GLY A 102 3.94 -25.61 14.65
CA GLY A 102 4.04 -27.05 14.43
C GLY A 102 4.28 -27.43 12.96
N GLU A 103 3.67 -26.72 12.02
CA GLU A 103 3.90 -26.89 10.57
C GLU A 103 5.31 -26.42 10.18
N ALA A 104 5.71 -25.24 10.67
CA ALA A 104 7.02 -24.66 10.40
C ALA A 104 8.14 -25.61 10.91
N LEU A 105 8.04 -26.11 12.14
CA LEU A 105 9.03 -27.04 12.68
C LEU A 105 9.09 -28.34 11.90
N ARG A 106 7.94 -28.90 11.49
CA ARG A 106 7.92 -30.13 10.68
C ARG A 106 8.55 -29.90 9.31
N ASN A 107 8.23 -28.79 8.65
CA ASN A 107 8.77 -28.47 7.31
C ASN A 107 10.26 -28.13 7.34
N LEU A 108 10.76 -27.49 8.41
CA LEU A 108 12.19 -27.22 8.60
C LEU A 108 12.97 -28.50 8.91
N GLY A 109 12.33 -29.51 9.52
CA GLY A 109 12.97 -30.73 9.97
C GLY A 109 13.63 -30.57 11.35
N ILE A 110 13.98 -31.72 11.99
CA ILE A 110 14.42 -31.77 13.39
C ILE A 110 15.68 -30.94 13.64
N LEU A 111 16.71 -31.10 12.79
CA LEU A 111 17.99 -30.43 12.98
C LEU A 111 17.87 -28.90 12.86
N GLU A 112 17.16 -28.43 11.86
CA GLU A 112 16.98 -26.98 11.67
C GLU A 112 16.08 -26.39 12.74
N SER A 113 15.07 -27.12 13.16
CA SER A 113 14.19 -26.72 14.28
C SER A 113 14.97 -26.59 15.59
N ALA A 114 15.87 -27.54 15.87
CA ALA A 114 16.75 -27.46 17.07
C ALA A 114 17.67 -26.25 17.00
N ARG A 115 18.27 -25.95 15.83
CA ARG A 115 19.07 -24.73 15.62
C ARG A 115 18.25 -23.44 15.83
N CYS A 116 17.00 -23.41 15.36
CA CYS A 116 16.10 -22.27 15.60
C CYS A 116 15.80 -22.06 17.07
N VAL A 117 15.47 -23.13 17.81
CA VAL A 117 15.21 -23.07 19.26
C VAL A 117 16.47 -22.62 20.02
N ALA A 118 17.65 -23.20 19.73
CA ALA A 118 18.91 -22.79 20.36
C ALA A 118 19.22 -21.31 20.08
N SER A 119 19.03 -20.86 18.83
CA SER A 119 19.21 -19.46 18.45
C SER A 119 18.25 -18.51 19.17
N TYR A 120 16.99 -18.94 19.36
CA TYR A 120 16.01 -18.18 20.13
C TYR A 120 16.39 -18.11 21.62
N ALA A 121 16.75 -19.23 22.25
CA ALA A 121 17.18 -19.26 23.64
C ALA A 121 18.39 -18.34 23.86
N ARG A 122 19.39 -18.39 22.96
CA ARG A 122 20.56 -17.47 23.01
C ARG A 122 20.13 -16.01 22.92
N ALA A 123 19.22 -15.66 22.01
CA ALA A 123 18.76 -14.28 21.87
C ALA A 123 18.00 -13.78 23.11
N ARG A 124 17.29 -14.67 23.81
CA ARG A 124 16.59 -14.35 25.06
C ARG A 124 17.53 -14.19 26.26
N LEU A 125 18.61 -14.98 26.30
CA LEU A 125 19.61 -14.89 27.36
C LEU A 125 20.59 -13.71 27.15
N PHE A 126 20.93 -13.41 25.88
CA PHE A 126 21.89 -12.39 25.51
C PHE A 126 21.31 -11.46 24.44
N PRO A 127 20.27 -10.66 24.77
CA PRO A 127 19.66 -9.76 23.79
C PRO A 127 20.61 -8.61 23.43
N VAL A 128 20.50 -8.12 22.20
CA VAL A 128 21.14 -6.85 21.81
C VAL A 128 20.49 -5.74 22.63
N LYS A 129 21.29 -5.06 23.43
CA LYS A 129 20.84 -3.89 24.21
C LYS A 129 20.64 -2.72 23.28
N ASN A 130 19.49 -2.02 23.41
CA ASN A 130 19.12 -0.87 22.56
C ASN A 130 19.16 -1.20 21.06
N PRO A 131 18.31 -2.09 20.57
CA PRO A 131 18.26 -2.48 19.15
C PRO A 131 17.97 -1.24 18.29
N ARG A 132 18.84 -0.95 17.34
CA ARG A 132 18.71 0.19 16.42
C ARG A 132 18.20 -0.22 15.04
N THR A 133 18.47 -1.48 14.66
CA THR A 133 18.17 -2.00 13.33
C THR A 133 17.03 -3.02 13.35
N PHE A 134 16.40 -3.22 12.20
CA PHE A 134 15.42 -4.29 11.99
C PHE A 134 16.01 -5.66 12.36
N GLU A 135 17.27 -5.94 11.93
CA GLU A 135 17.95 -7.19 12.25
C GLU A 135 18.07 -7.41 13.76
N ASP A 136 18.50 -6.38 14.51
CA ASP A 136 18.65 -6.47 15.95
C ASP A 136 17.32 -6.75 16.64
N TRP A 137 16.30 -5.97 16.27
CA TRP A 137 15.00 -6.07 16.91
C TRP A 137 14.34 -7.44 16.65
N VAL A 138 14.30 -7.89 15.38
CA VAL A 138 13.68 -9.18 15.03
C VAL A 138 14.50 -10.34 15.59
N SER A 139 15.83 -10.25 15.57
CA SER A 139 16.69 -11.28 16.16
C SER A 139 16.47 -11.43 17.65
N ASN A 140 16.26 -10.34 18.40
CA ASN A 140 15.92 -10.38 19.82
C ASN A 140 14.56 -11.08 20.08
N GLN A 141 13.60 -10.91 19.17
CA GLN A 141 12.26 -11.49 19.32
C GLN A 141 12.18 -12.96 18.90
N PHE A 142 12.89 -13.37 17.85
CA PHE A 142 12.73 -14.67 17.20
C PHE A 142 14.02 -15.50 17.09
N GLY A 143 15.16 -14.95 17.44
CA GLY A 143 16.48 -15.54 17.24
C GLY A 143 16.98 -15.34 15.80
N ARG A 144 18.31 -15.23 15.66
CA ARG A 144 18.98 -14.97 14.35
C ARG A 144 18.65 -16.00 13.28
N ARG A 145 18.39 -17.26 13.68
CA ARG A 145 18.12 -18.31 12.70
C ARG A 145 16.78 -18.14 12.02
N LEU A 146 15.71 -17.94 12.81
CA LEU A 146 14.37 -17.65 12.27
C LEU A 146 14.32 -16.32 11.52
N PHE A 147 15.04 -15.31 12.01
CA PHE A 147 15.20 -14.05 11.28
C PHE A 147 15.76 -14.30 9.87
N GLY A 148 16.83 -15.07 9.74
CA GLY A 148 17.45 -15.38 8.44
C GLY A 148 16.52 -16.12 7.49
N ILE A 149 15.66 -17.03 7.98
CA ILE A 149 14.75 -17.84 7.19
C ILE A 149 13.51 -17.05 6.76
N PHE A 150 12.82 -16.41 7.70
CA PHE A 150 11.48 -15.88 7.48
C PHE A 150 11.37 -14.35 7.42
N PHE A 151 12.47 -13.61 7.64
CA PHE A 151 12.39 -12.16 7.65
C PHE A 151 13.40 -11.51 6.69
N LYS A 152 14.68 -11.92 6.79
CA LYS A 152 15.77 -11.23 6.10
C LYS A 152 15.56 -11.11 4.61
N THR A 153 15.52 -12.23 3.90
CA THR A 153 15.49 -12.26 2.42
C THR A 153 14.32 -11.47 1.85
N TYR A 154 13.12 -11.69 2.39
CA TYR A 154 11.93 -10.99 1.92
C TYR A 154 12.00 -9.48 2.21
N THR A 155 12.41 -9.10 3.43
CA THR A 155 12.52 -7.69 3.80
C THR A 155 13.55 -6.96 2.93
N GLU A 156 14.72 -7.58 2.69
CA GLU A 156 15.75 -6.99 1.83
C GLU A 156 15.30 -6.89 0.37
N LYS A 157 14.52 -7.85 -0.16
CA LYS A 157 13.90 -7.73 -1.49
C LYS A 157 12.95 -6.53 -1.56
N VAL A 158 12.04 -6.40 -0.58
CA VAL A 158 11.03 -5.34 -0.56
C VAL A 158 11.69 -3.96 -0.46
N TRP A 159 12.65 -3.79 0.44
CA TRP A 159 13.22 -2.46 0.73
C TRP A 159 14.46 -2.13 -0.11
N GLY A 160 15.09 -3.13 -0.74
CA GLY A 160 16.31 -2.94 -1.53
C GLY A 160 17.49 -2.43 -0.72
N MET A 161 17.48 -2.69 0.59
CA MET A 161 18.52 -2.28 1.53
C MET A 161 18.69 -3.38 2.59
N SER A 162 19.86 -3.42 3.22
CA SER A 162 20.13 -4.39 4.25
C SER A 162 19.22 -4.20 5.47
N CYS A 163 18.83 -5.30 6.11
CA CYS A 163 18.11 -5.26 7.38
C CYS A 163 18.88 -4.55 8.51
N ARG A 164 20.16 -4.26 8.32
CA ARG A 164 21.01 -3.45 9.23
C ARG A 164 20.88 -1.96 9.02
N GLU A 165 20.31 -1.54 7.89
CA GLU A 165 20.07 -0.13 7.54
C GLU A 165 18.61 0.29 7.77
N ILE A 166 17.73 -0.68 8.02
CA ILE A 166 16.31 -0.43 8.30
C ILE A 166 16.16 -0.19 9.81
N SER A 167 15.43 0.87 10.18
CA SER A 167 15.18 1.24 11.57
C SER A 167 14.43 0.14 12.35
N ALA A 168 14.82 -0.05 13.62
CA ALA A 168 14.10 -0.92 14.56
C ALA A 168 12.66 -0.49 14.81
N ASP A 169 12.36 0.80 14.74
CA ASP A 169 11.02 1.34 14.94
C ASP A 169 10.04 0.83 13.89
N TRP A 170 10.51 0.69 12.65
CA TRP A 170 9.71 0.09 11.59
C TRP A 170 9.36 -1.37 11.89
N ALA A 171 10.33 -2.17 12.40
CA ALA A 171 10.10 -3.55 12.84
C ALA A 171 9.09 -3.62 13.98
N ALA A 172 9.27 -2.76 14.99
CA ALA A 172 8.39 -2.71 16.15
C ALA A 172 6.95 -2.36 15.77
N GLN A 173 6.76 -1.47 14.80
CA GLN A 173 5.43 -1.11 14.28
C GLN A 173 4.76 -2.25 13.52
N ARG A 174 5.51 -3.08 12.79
CA ARG A 174 4.98 -4.11 11.89
C ARG A 174 4.78 -5.48 12.53
N ILE A 175 5.59 -5.82 13.55
CA ILE A 175 5.69 -7.17 14.09
C ILE A 175 5.14 -7.25 15.54
N LYS A 176 4.55 -6.15 16.05
CA LYS A 176 3.92 -6.15 17.39
C LYS A 176 2.83 -7.23 17.50
N GLY A 177 2.87 -7.99 18.58
CA GLY A 177 1.85 -9.00 18.90
C GLY A 177 2.19 -10.43 18.47
N LEU A 178 3.26 -10.65 17.71
CA LEU A 178 3.77 -12.00 17.44
C LEU A 178 4.73 -12.42 18.57
N SER A 179 4.29 -13.30 19.45
CA SER A 179 5.15 -13.91 20.48
C SER A 179 5.47 -15.36 20.09
N LEU A 180 6.74 -15.61 19.75
CA LEU A 180 7.19 -16.96 19.45
C LEU A 180 7.09 -17.88 20.69
N SER A 181 7.30 -17.35 21.90
CA SER A 181 7.17 -18.09 23.14
C SER A 181 5.75 -18.62 23.34
N SER A 182 4.73 -17.83 23.09
CA SER A 182 3.34 -18.31 23.16
C SER A 182 3.01 -19.33 22.07
N ALA A 183 3.56 -19.17 20.87
CA ALA A 183 3.37 -20.11 19.77
C ALA A 183 4.10 -21.45 20.00
N ILE A 184 5.32 -21.44 20.54
CA ILE A 184 6.08 -22.64 20.92
C ILE A 184 5.40 -23.33 22.11
N LEU A 185 4.99 -22.59 23.13
CA LEU A 185 4.29 -23.15 24.30
C LEU A 185 2.96 -23.78 23.89
N ALA A 186 2.20 -23.16 23.00
CA ALA A 186 0.97 -23.71 22.45
C ALA A 186 1.19 -24.96 21.58
N ALA A 187 2.38 -25.10 20.96
CA ALA A 187 2.74 -26.29 20.18
C ALA A 187 3.25 -27.46 21.05
N LEU A 188 3.82 -27.16 22.22
CA LEU A 188 4.39 -28.16 23.14
C LEU A 188 3.39 -28.64 24.19
N LEU A 189 2.36 -27.86 24.50
CA LEU A 189 1.33 -28.24 25.47
C LEU A 189 0.20 -29.00 24.75
N PRO A 190 -0.22 -30.19 25.27
CA PRO A 190 -1.38 -30.88 24.70
C PRO A 190 -2.61 -29.98 24.85
N LYS A 191 -3.39 -29.86 23.77
CA LYS A 191 -4.64 -29.10 23.76
C LYS A 191 -5.60 -29.62 24.77
N ARG A 192 -5.61 -29.07 25.99
CA ARG A 192 -6.73 -29.23 26.92
C ARG A 192 -7.95 -28.58 26.27
N LYS A 193 -8.97 -29.37 25.97
CA LYS A 193 -10.29 -28.87 25.58
C LYS A 193 -10.81 -28.00 26.74
N LYS A 194 -10.65 -26.69 26.63
CA LYS A 194 -11.40 -25.75 27.44
C LYS A 194 -12.76 -25.56 26.80
N THR A 195 -13.76 -26.24 27.38
CA THR A 195 -15.16 -25.86 27.27
C THR A 195 -15.32 -24.53 27.99
N GLY A 196 -15.80 -23.50 27.26
CA GLY A 196 -16.21 -22.21 27.84
C GLY A 196 -15.10 -21.18 27.90
N ASP A 197 -15.13 -20.33 27.03
CA ASP A 197 -14.77 -18.91 26.87
C ASP A 197 -14.08 -18.64 25.53
N ARG A 198 -14.84 -18.10 24.59
CA ARG A 198 -14.40 -17.77 23.24
C ARG A 198 -13.61 -16.44 23.15
N SER A 199 -13.29 -15.81 24.29
CA SER A 199 -12.79 -14.42 24.33
C SER A 199 -11.27 -14.26 24.29
N GLN A 200 -10.46 -15.34 24.25
CA GLN A 200 -8.99 -15.25 24.29
C GLN A 200 -8.25 -15.98 23.17
N THR A 201 -8.88 -16.25 22.04
CA THR A 201 -8.14 -16.72 20.88
C THR A 201 -7.59 -15.50 20.16
N ILE A 202 -6.26 -15.34 20.19
CA ILE A 202 -5.56 -14.34 19.38
C ILE A 202 -5.85 -14.67 17.91
N LYS A 203 -6.89 -14.08 17.34
CA LYS A 203 -7.15 -14.10 15.91
C LYS A 203 -6.22 -13.05 15.28
N THR A 204 -5.01 -13.43 15.00
CA THR A 204 -3.95 -12.53 14.53
C THR A 204 -4.08 -12.17 13.06
N LEU A 205 -5.06 -12.68 12.31
CA LEU A 205 -5.17 -12.44 10.87
C LEU A 205 -6.62 -12.54 10.40
N ILE A 206 -6.93 -11.67 9.48
CA ILE A 206 -8.21 -11.62 8.77
C ILE A 206 -8.38 -12.92 7.99
N ASP A 207 -9.45 -13.67 8.28
CA ASP A 207 -9.77 -14.93 7.59
C ASP A 207 -10.43 -14.66 6.21
N SER A 208 -10.97 -13.47 6.01
CA SER A 208 -11.60 -13.04 4.77
C SER A 208 -11.48 -11.52 4.57
N PHE A 209 -11.59 -11.08 3.35
CA PHE A 209 -11.56 -9.67 2.97
C PHE A 209 -12.58 -9.40 1.86
N ARG A 210 -12.91 -8.13 1.65
CA ARG A 210 -13.74 -7.73 0.52
C ARG A 210 -12.85 -7.43 -0.69
N TYR A 211 -13.38 -7.68 -1.89
CA TYR A 211 -12.64 -7.45 -3.14
C TYR A 211 -13.59 -7.13 -4.28
N PRO A 212 -13.37 -6.08 -5.07
CA PRO A 212 -14.21 -5.76 -6.22
C PRO A 212 -14.12 -6.86 -7.28
N ARG A 213 -15.26 -7.22 -7.87
CA ARG A 213 -15.43 -8.33 -8.80
C ARG A 213 -14.42 -8.33 -9.95
N LYS A 214 -14.09 -7.16 -10.51
CA LYS A 214 -13.15 -6.99 -11.62
C LYS A 214 -11.85 -6.29 -11.19
N GLY A 215 -11.48 -6.43 -9.92
CA GLY A 215 -10.27 -5.82 -9.36
C GLY A 215 -10.51 -4.46 -8.71
N PRO A 216 -9.53 -3.95 -7.93
CA PRO A 216 -9.65 -2.73 -7.15
C PRO A 216 -9.88 -1.47 -8.01
N GLY A 217 -9.45 -1.46 -9.28
CA GLY A 217 -9.72 -0.37 -10.21
C GLY A 217 -11.20 -0.06 -10.37
N MET A 218 -12.05 -1.08 -10.34
CA MET A 218 -13.50 -0.94 -10.41
C MET A 218 -14.08 0.01 -9.35
N MET A 219 -13.51 0.03 -8.13
CA MET A 219 -13.90 0.97 -7.08
C MET A 219 -13.64 2.42 -7.49
N TRP A 220 -12.49 2.65 -8.08
CA TRP A 220 -12.04 4.00 -8.41
C TRP A 220 -12.68 4.52 -9.70
N GLU A 221 -12.98 3.65 -10.63
CA GLU A 221 -13.81 3.94 -11.81
C GLU A 221 -15.21 4.35 -11.37
N ALA A 222 -15.86 3.59 -10.48
CA ALA A 222 -17.17 3.94 -9.94
C ALA A 222 -17.15 5.29 -9.19
N ALA A 223 -16.11 5.56 -8.39
CA ALA A 223 -15.94 6.85 -7.72
C ALA A 223 -15.78 8.01 -8.72
N ALA A 224 -15.00 7.79 -9.79
CA ALA A 224 -14.79 8.78 -10.84
C ALA A 224 -16.09 9.08 -11.61
N ASP A 225 -16.86 8.04 -11.94
CA ASP A 225 -18.12 8.20 -12.68
C ASP A 225 -19.18 8.93 -11.84
N ARG A 226 -19.27 8.61 -10.56
CA ARG A 226 -20.15 9.36 -9.65
C ARG A 226 -19.72 10.81 -9.46
N THR A 227 -18.40 11.05 -9.39
CA THR A 227 -17.87 12.43 -9.35
C THR A 227 -18.29 13.22 -10.58
N ARG A 228 -18.16 12.63 -11.78
CA ARG A 228 -18.60 13.25 -13.04
C ARG A 228 -20.09 13.49 -13.08
N ALA A 229 -20.89 12.50 -12.66
CA ALA A 229 -22.35 12.60 -12.58
C ALA A 229 -22.83 13.72 -11.64
N GLN A 230 -22.04 14.07 -10.63
CA GLN A 230 -22.27 15.17 -9.70
C GLN A 230 -21.70 16.52 -10.20
N GLY A 231 -21.23 16.60 -11.45
CA GLY A 231 -20.70 17.83 -12.06
C GLY A 231 -19.22 18.09 -11.83
N GLY A 232 -18.48 17.15 -11.22
CA GLY A 232 -17.04 17.25 -11.07
C GLY A 232 -16.28 16.95 -12.37
N ALA A 233 -15.20 17.64 -12.64
CA ALA A 233 -14.33 17.40 -13.77
C ALA A 233 -13.16 16.49 -13.41
N ILE A 234 -12.83 15.51 -14.26
CA ILE A 234 -11.62 14.69 -14.14
C ILE A 234 -10.86 14.78 -15.45
N ARG A 235 -9.68 15.40 -15.40
CA ARG A 235 -8.78 15.57 -16.55
C ARG A 235 -7.67 14.54 -16.47
N MET A 236 -7.67 13.62 -17.40
CA MET A 236 -6.62 12.61 -17.59
C MET A 236 -5.47 13.19 -18.40
N ALA A 237 -4.31 12.54 -18.38
CA ALA A 237 -3.08 13.02 -19.02
C ALA A 237 -2.69 14.45 -18.59
N ALA A 238 -3.13 14.90 -17.42
CA ALA A 238 -2.92 16.23 -16.87
C ALA A 238 -1.87 16.18 -15.74
N ARG A 239 -0.62 16.46 -16.10
CA ARG A 239 0.51 16.48 -15.16
C ARG A 239 0.66 17.85 -14.54
N VAL A 240 0.40 18.00 -13.26
CA VAL A 240 0.64 19.26 -12.53
C VAL A 240 2.14 19.54 -12.44
N THR A 241 2.55 20.76 -12.86
CA THR A 241 3.95 21.19 -12.90
C THR A 241 4.19 22.48 -12.11
N ALA A 242 3.14 23.24 -11.79
CA ALA A 242 3.25 24.48 -11.05
C ALA A 242 2.04 24.70 -10.12
N LEU A 243 2.33 25.28 -8.96
CA LEU A 243 1.34 25.66 -7.94
C LEU A 243 1.67 27.06 -7.45
N GLU A 244 0.87 28.04 -7.82
CA GLU A 244 1.09 29.44 -7.45
C GLU A 244 0.06 29.89 -6.40
N LYS A 245 0.54 30.39 -5.27
CA LYS A 245 -0.31 31.06 -4.29
C LYS A 245 -0.49 32.52 -4.69
N LEU A 246 -1.70 32.89 -5.07
CA LEU A 246 -2.02 34.23 -5.52
C LEU A 246 -2.19 35.21 -4.33
N PRO A 247 -1.97 36.51 -4.54
CA PRO A 247 -2.24 37.55 -3.53
C PRO A 247 -3.68 37.58 -3.05
N SER A 248 -4.63 37.11 -3.86
CA SER A 248 -6.05 36.95 -3.49
C SER A 248 -6.30 35.85 -2.45
N GLY A 249 -5.28 35.06 -2.11
CA GLY A 249 -5.41 33.86 -1.26
C GLY A 249 -5.89 32.62 -2.02
N ARG A 250 -6.23 32.74 -3.31
CA ARG A 250 -6.55 31.60 -4.19
C ARG A 250 -5.30 30.92 -4.71
N TRP A 251 -5.48 29.79 -5.36
CA TRP A 251 -4.43 29.01 -6.03
C TRP A 251 -4.57 29.12 -7.54
N ARG A 252 -3.45 29.16 -8.24
CA ARG A 252 -3.35 28.93 -9.68
C ARG A 252 -2.53 27.68 -9.91
N VAL A 253 -3.16 26.67 -10.51
CA VAL A 253 -2.57 25.34 -10.73
C VAL A 253 -2.23 25.20 -12.20
N GLY A 254 -0.94 25.07 -12.51
CA GLY A 254 -0.42 24.83 -13.86
C GLY A 254 -0.23 23.34 -14.10
N PHE A 255 -0.70 22.86 -15.24
CA PHE A 255 -0.55 21.46 -15.63
C PHE A 255 -0.29 21.34 -17.12
N GLU A 256 0.47 20.33 -17.47
CA GLU A 256 0.77 19.96 -18.86
C GLU A 256 -0.22 18.88 -19.29
N THR A 257 -0.82 19.06 -20.47
CA THR A 257 -1.59 18.03 -21.16
C THR A 257 -0.72 17.44 -22.27
N ALA A 258 -0.83 16.12 -22.48
CA ALA A 258 -0.12 15.49 -23.59
C ALA A 258 -0.56 16.15 -24.89
N GLY A 259 0.34 16.86 -25.56
CA GLY A 259 0.15 17.38 -26.90
C GLY A 259 -0.14 16.23 -27.89
N GLY A 260 -0.87 16.51 -28.96
CA GLY A 260 -1.02 15.58 -30.07
C GLY A 260 0.37 15.14 -30.62
N ARG A 261 0.42 14.07 -31.42
CA ARG A 261 1.69 13.58 -31.99
C ARG A 261 2.43 14.73 -32.67
N GLY A 262 3.49 15.22 -32.00
CA GLY A 262 4.40 16.25 -32.53
C GLY A 262 4.22 17.68 -31.99
N ASP A 263 3.18 17.94 -31.21
CA ASP A 263 2.99 19.23 -30.55
C ASP A 263 3.70 19.30 -29.19
N PRO A 264 4.33 20.42 -28.82
CA PRO A 264 4.86 20.60 -27.49
C PRO A 264 3.72 20.55 -26.46
N ALA A 265 3.98 19.97 -25.27
CA ALA A 265 3.02 19.96 -24.20
C ALA A 265 2.57 21.40 -23.86
N ALA A 266 1.27 21.68 -23.96
CA ALA A 266 0.73 22.98 -23.59
C ALA A 266 0.51 23.05 -22.08
N THR A 267 0.97 24.14 -21.47
CA THR A 267 0.67 24.41 -20.07
C THR A 267 -0.69 25.10 -19.96
N GLU A 268 -1.64 24.42 -19.36
CA GLU A 268 -2.94 24.98 -19.00
C GLU A 268 -2.93 25.42 -17.52
N TRP A 269 -3.83 26.34 -17.20
CA TRP A 269 -3.97 26.87 -15.85
C TRP A 269 -5.41 26.81 -15.38
N LEU A 270 -5.61 26.49 -14.11
CA LEU A 270 -6.90 26.62 -13.45
C LEU A 270 -6.74 27.34 -12.11
N GLU A 271 -7.77 28.06 -11.69
CA GLU A 271 -7.81 28.69 -10.37
C GLU A 271 -8.72 27.93 -9.42
N ALA A 272 -8.31 27.80 -8.17
CA ALA A 272 -9.06 27.13 -7.10
C ALA A 272 -8.93 27.85 -5.77
N ASP A 273 -9.87 27.63 -4.88
CA ASP A 273 -9.85 28.16 -3.52
C ASP A 273 -8.98 27.29 -2.60
N ASP A 274 -9.08 25.97 -2.78
CA ASP A 274 -8.30 24.96 -2.05
C ASP A 274 -7.64 23.99 -3.05
N VAL A 275 -6.47 23.44 -2.68
CA VAL A 275 -5.77 22.37 -3.41
C VAL A 275 -5.60 21.17 -2.51
N ILE A 276 -6.06 20.00 -2.95
CA ILE A 276 -5.77 18.71 -2.32
C ILE A 276 -4.73 17.97 -3.15
N SER A 277 -3.60 17.61 -2.56
CA SER A 277 -2.53 16.92 -3.27
C SER A 277 -2.26 15.52 -2.73
N SER A 278 -2.34 14.52 -3.59
CA SER A 278 -1.82 13.17 -3.37
C SER A 278 -0.51 12.90 -4.15
N ALA A 279 0.01 13.92 -4.85
CA ALA A 279 1.29 13.86 -5.55
C ALA A 279 2.46 13.63 -4.58
N PRO A 280 3.57 13.01 -5.02
CA PRO A 280 4.74 12.83 -4.17
C PRO A 280 5.21 14.15 -3.56
N MET A 281 5.37 14.18 -2.22
CA MET A 281 5.72 15.38 -1.46
C MET A 281 6.96 16.10 -2.03
N ARG A 282 7.95 15.35 -2.50
CA ARG A 282 9.16 15.90 -3.14
C ARG A 282 8.83 16.69 -4.41
N GLU A 283 7.96 16.15 -5.26
CA GLU A 283 7.57 16.79 -6.53
C GLU A 283 6.70 18.01 -6.25
N LEU A 284 5.77 17.91 -5.31
CA LEU A 284 4.92 19.02 -4.89
C LEU A 284 5.75 20.19 -4.36
N ALA A 285 6.74 19.91 -3.50
CA ALA A 285 7.61 20.93 -2.92
C ALA A 285 8.38 21.72 -4.00
N ALA A 286 8.81 21.05 -5.06
CA ALA A 286 9.52 21.67 -6.18
C ALA A 286 8.61 22.51 -7.10
N ALA A 287 7.31 22.26 -7.10
CA ALA A 287 6.33 22.92 -7.98
C ALA A 287 5.76 24.22 -7.39
N LEU A 288 6.09 24.56 -6.14
CA LEU A 288 5.48 25.69 -5.41
C LEU A 288 6.07 27.04 -5.80
N SER A 289 5.19 28.04 -5.97
CA SER A 289 5.53 29.46 -6.17
C SER A 289 4.71 30.34 -5.21
N PRO A 290 5.38 31.23 -4.43
CA PRO A 290 6.82 31.42 -4.28
C PRO A 290 7.50 30.13 -3.80
N PRO A 291 8.81 29.91 -4.05
CA PRO A 291 9.47 28.67 -3.69
C PRO A 291 9.63 28.51 -2.18
N LEU A 292 9.71 27.27 -1.72
CA LEU A 292 10.08 26.95 -0.36
C LEU A 292 11.52 27.37 -0.04
N PRO A 293 11.87 27.63 1.21
CA PRO A 293 13.25 27.92 1.63
C PRO A 293 14.21 26.82 1.18
N PRO A 294 15.48 27.17 0.81
CA PRO A 294 16.44 26.19 0.32
C PRO A 294 16.66 24.97 1.23
N ALA A 295 16.64 25.18 2.56
CA ALA A 295 16.76 24.09 3.53
C ALA A 295 15.60 23.11 3.49
N VAL A 296 14.37 23.58 3.18
CA VAL A 296 13.18 22.76 3.06
C VAL A 296 13.18 22.00 1.75
N LEU A 297 13.61 22.64 0.64
CA LEU A 297 13.79 21.97 -0.64
C LEU A 297 14.84 20.87 -0.54
N ALA A 298 15.96 21.12 0.15
CA ALA A 298 16.98 20.11 0.39
C ALA A 298 16.44 18.92 1.24
N ALA A 299 15.54 19.19 2.19
CA ALA A 299 14.86 18.12 2.93
C ALA A 299 13.91 17.31 2.02
N ALA A 300 13.20 17.97 1.10
CA ALA A 300 12.31 17.31 0.15
C ALA A 300 13.08 16.42 -0.84
N GLU A 301 14.23 16.86 -1.33
CA GLU A 301 15.10 16.09 -2.24
C GLU A 301 15.60 14.78 -1.60
N LYS A 302 15.78 14.75 -0.29
CA LYS A 302 16.20 13.56 0.45
C LYS A 302 15.10 12.52 0.63
N LEU A 303 13.83 12.84 0.39
CA LEU A 303 12.74 11.89 0.43
C LEU A 303 12.87 10.88 -0.70
N ARG A 304 13.01 9.61 -0.34
CA ARG A 304 13.20 8.49 -1.27
C ARG A 304 11.91 7.70 -1.44
N TYR A 305 11.78 7.07 -2.60
CA TYR A 305 10.66 6.20 -2.93
C TYR A 305 11.19 4.88 -3.49
N ARG A 306 10.47 3.81 -3.21
CA ARG A 306 10.68 2.49 -3.78
C ARG A 306 9.74 2.31 -4.95
N ASP A 307 10.24 1.86 -6.07
CA ASP A 307 9.49 1.58 -7.28
C ASP A 307 9.12 0.10 -7.36
N PHE A 308 8.21 -0.24 -8.24
CA PHE A 308 7.57 -1.53 -8.26
C PHE A 308 7.29 -1.98 -9.70
N LEU A 309 7.59 -3.23 -9.99
CA LEU A 309 7.24 -3.89 -11.23
C LEU A 309 6.24 -5.01 -10.94
N THR A 310 5.20 -5.09 -11.74
CA THR A 310 4.33 -6.27 -11.82
C THR A 310 4.52 -6.89 -13.19
N VAL A 311 4.96 -8.14 -13.23
CA VAL A 311 4.96 -8.96 -14.45
C VAL A 311 3.79 -9.92 -14.35
N ALA A 312 2.74 -9.67 -15.13
CA ALA A 312 1.60 -10.55 -15.23
C ALA A 312 1.90 -11.61 -16.30
N LEU A 313 1.86 -12.89 -15.92
CA LEU A 313 2.05 -14.02 -16.82
C LEU A 313 0.73 -14.73 -17.05
N ILE A 314 0.37 -14.94 -18.31
CA ILE A 314 -0.75 -15.77 -18.73
C ILE A 314 -0.25 -17.19 -18.86
N VAL A 315 -0.88 -18.10 -18.10
CA VAL A 315 -0.37 -19.46 -17.90
C VAL A 315 -1.48 -20.48 -18.16
N ARG A 316 -1.11 -21.60 -18.78
CA ARG A 316 -1.92 -22.82 -18.82
C ARG A 316 -1.35 -23.78 -17.77
N PRO A 317 -1.77 -23.66 -16.49
CA PRO A 317 -1.08 -24.35 -15.42
C PRO A 317 -1.39 -25.85 -15.40
N THR A 318 -0.36 -26.68 -15.36
CA THR A 318 -0.51 -28.11 -15.09
C THR A 318 -1.02 -28.36 -13.65
N HIS A 319 -0.56 -27.53 -12.70
CA HIS A 319 -1.03 -27.51 -11.32
C HIS A 319 -1.35 -26.08 -10.90
N ARG A 320 -2.53 -25.88 -10.34
CA ARG A 320 -2.97 -24.59 -9.82
C ARG A 320 -2.74 -24.53 -8.30
N PHE A 321 -2.42 -23.35 -7.82
CA PHE A 321 -2.49 -23.05 -6.40
C PHE A 321 -3.64 -22.08 -6.16
N ASP A 322 -4.33 -22.25 -5.01
CA ASP A 322 -5.52 -21.48 -4.66
C ASP A 322 -5.22 -20.29 -3.73
N ASP A 323 -3.93 -20.04 -3.46
CA ASP A 323 -3.55 -18.88 -2.68
C ASP A 323 -3.84 -17.60 -3.45
N ASN A 324 -4.34 -16.57 -2.74
CA ASN A 324 -4.40 -15.23 -3.33
C ASN A 324 -2.99 -14.72 -3.63
N TRP A 325 -2.03 -15.01 -2.74
CA TRP A 325 -0.62 -14.71 -2.97
C TRP A 325 0.32 -15.61 -2.17
N ILE A 326 1.54 -15.77 -2.67
CA ILE A 326 2.64 -16.49 -2.04
C ILE A 326 3.80 -15.51 -1.84
N TYR A 327 4.29 -15.40 -0.60
CA TYR A 327 5.51 -14.65 -0.28
C TYR A 327 6.74 -15.49 -0.62
N ILE A 328 7.66 -14.97 -1.42
CA ILE A 328 8.83 -15.73 -1.90
C ILE A 328 10.06 -15.33 -1.06
N HIS A 329 10.39 -16.18 -0.09
CA HIS A 329 11.55 -16.02 0.77
C HIS A 329 12.81 -16.74 0.22
N GLU A 330 12.70 -17.35 -0.96
CA GLU A 330 13.81 -18.01 -1.64
C GLU A 330 14.87 -17.01 -2.07
N PRO A 331 16.16 -17.15 -1.62
CA PRO A 331 17.20 -16.15 -1.95
C PRO A 331 17.65 -16.21 -3.40
N GLY A 332 17.47 -17.35 -4.11
CA GLY A 332 17.92 -17.56 -5.48
C GLY A 332 17.10 -16.85 -6.56
N VAL A 333 15.99 -16.20 -6.20
CA VAL A 333 15.10 -15.50 -7.14
C VAL A 333 14.87 -14.06 -6.69
N ARG A 334 14.56 -13.18 -7.64
CA ARG A 334 14.31 -11.76 -7.36
C ARG A 334 12.86 -11.47 -7.01
N VAL A 335 11.92 -12.29 -7.49
CA VAL A 335 10.49 -12.13 -7.20
C VAL A 335 10.26 -12.12 -5.69
N GLY A 336 9.51 -11.13 -5.21
CA GLY A 336 9.15 -11.01 -3.80
C GLY A 336 7.83 -11.68 -3.47
N ARG A 337 6.85 -11.60 -4.37
CA ARG A 337 5.52 -12.18 -4.19
C ARG A 337 4.93 -12.64 -5.51
N VAL A 338 4.21 -13.74 -5.48
CA VAL A 338 3.43 -14.25 -6.63
C VAL A 338 1.97 -14.23 -6.26
N GLN A 339 1.14 -13.62 -7.10
CA GLN A 339 -0.31 -13.56 -6.95
C GLN A 339 -0.99 -14.47 -7.96
N ASN A 340 -2.14 -15.04 -7.58
CA ASN A 340 -3.04 -15.73 -8.51
C ASN A 340 -4.34 -14.92 -8.59
N PHE A 341 -4.56 -14.18 -9.67
CA PHE A 341 -5.68 -13.26 -9.79
C PHE A 341 -7.03 -13.96 -9.88
N ALA A 342 -7.10 -15.20 -10.39
CA ALA A 342 -8.32 -16.01 -10.35
C ALA A 342 -8.79 -16.31 -8.91
N SER A 343 -7.85 -16.41 -7.95
CA SER A 343 -8.19 -16.61 -6.53
C SER A 343 -8.70 -15.34 -5.84
N TRP A 344 -8.38 -14.16 -6.36
CA TRP A 344 -8.96 -12.91 -5.89
C TRP A 344 -10.40 -12.75 -6.39
N SER A 345 -10.63 -12.93 -7.69
CA SER A 345 -11.94 -13.04 -8.30
C SER A 345 -11.87 -13.87 -9.57
N PRO A 346 -12.81 -14.82 -9.80
CA PRO A 346 -12.85 -15.59 -11.04
C PRO A 346 -12.92 -14.72 -12.30
N GLU A 347 -13.56 -13.56 -12.22
CA GLU A 347 -13.76 -12.64 -13.35
C GLU A 347 -12.50 -11.83 -13.74
N MET A 348 -11.40 -12.00 -13.00
CA MET A 348 -10.10 -11.47 -13.39
C MET A 348 -9.48 -12.25 -14.56
N VAL A 349 -9.95 -13.46 -14.83
CA VAL A 349 -9.43 -14.36 -15.87
C VAL A 349 -10.56 -14.75 -16.80
N PRO A 350 -10.48 -14.46 -18.12
CA PRO A 350 -11.58 -14.68 -19.06
C PRO A 350 -11.85 -16.15 -19.40
N ASP A 351 -10.79 -16.99 -19.32
CA ASP A 351 -10.89 -18.43 -19.59
C ASP A 351 -10.50 -19.22 -18.32
N PRO A 352 -11.43 -20.01 -17.74
CA PRO A 352 -11.14 -20.82 -16.56
C PRO A 352 -10.10 -21.91 -16.78
N ALA A 353 -9.73 -22.26 -18.03
CA ALA A 353 -8.61 -23.15 -18.32
C ALA A 353 -7.24 -22.49 -18.13
N LEU A 354 -7.18 -21.16 -18.10
CA LEU A 354 -5.97 -20.37 -17.94
C LEU A 354 -5.88 -19.77 -16.52
N ALA A 355 -4.71 -19.24 -16.20
CA ALA A 355 -4.46 -18.45 -15.00
C ALA A 355 -3.70 -17.17 -15.36
N CYS A 356 -3.85 -16.15 -14.54
CA CYS A 356 -3.01 -14.97 -14.57
C CYS A 356 -2.24 -14.87 -13.25
N TYR A 357 -0.93 -15.02 -13.33
CA TYR A 357 -0.03 -14.91 -12.17
C TYR A 357 0.73 -13.62 -12.21
N GLY A 358 0.61 -12.81 -11.15
CA GLY A 358 1.32 -11.55 -11.00
C GLY A 358 2.58 -11.72 -10.18
N LEU A 359 3.74 -11.48 -10.77
CA LEU A 359 5.03 -11.52 -10.11
C LEU A 359 5.45 -10.09 -9.74
N GLU A 360 5.74 -9.88 -8.47
CA GLU A 360 6.07 -8.58 -7.93
C GLU A 360 7.58 -8.45 -7.71
N TYR A 361 8.14 -7.40 -8.32
CA TYR A 361 9.54 -7.03 -8.20
C TYR A 361 9.67 -5.63 -7.60
N PHE A 362 10.48 -5.51 -6.59
CA PHE A 362 10.77 -4.23 -5.95
C PHE A 362 12.10 -3.70 -6.49
N CYS A 363 12.11 -2.47 -6.99
CA CYS A 363 13.24 -1.87 -7.67
C CYS A 363 13.37 -0.39 -7.34
N PHE A 364 14.37 0.26 -7.91
CA PHE A 364 14.49 1.72 -7.96
C PHE A 364 14.48 2.16 -9.42
N GLU A 365 13.89 3.32 -9.69
CA GLU A 365 13.95 3.94 -11.02
C GLU A 365 15.42 4.08 -11.45
N GLY A 366 15.74 3.54 -12.63
CA GLY A 366 17.11 3.53 -13.17
C GLY A 366 17.96 2.31 -12.78
N ASP A 367 17.49 1.39 -11.90
CA ASP A 367 18.23 0.14 -11.66
C ASP A 367 18.08 -0.86 -12.83
N GLY A 368 18.86 -1.96 -12.76
CA GLY A 368 18.91 -2.93 -13.84
C GLY A 368 17.58 -3.67 -14.09
N LEU A 369 16.72 -3.81 -13.06
CA LEU A 369 15.38 -4.37 -13.25
C LEU A 369 14.45 -3.36 -13.93
N TRP A 370 14.44 -2.11 -13.45
CA TRP A 370 13.61 -1.05 -14.00
C TRP A 370 13.91 -0.78 -15.46
N SER A 371 15.19 -0.80 -15.83
CA SER A 371 15.68 -0.50 -17.17
C SER A 371 15.64 -1.69 -18.14
N SER A 372 15.33 -2.89 -17.67
CA SER A 372 15.21 -4.10 -18.52
C SER A 372 14.05 -3.97 -19.49
N SER A 373 14.18 -4.61 -20.67
CA SER A 373 13.06 -4.70 -21.62
C SER A 373 11.91 -5.52 -21.06
N ASP A 374 10.68 -5.29 -21.54
CA ASP A 374 9.52 -6.07 -21.13
C ASP A 374 9.70 -7.56 -21.46
N ALA A 375 10.29 -7.86 -22.63
CA ALA A 375 10.57 -9.23 -23.04
C ALA A 375 11.56 -9.94 -22.09
N ASP A 376 12.60 -9.23 -21.60
CA ASP A 376 13.55 -9.80 -20.65
C ASP A 376 12.94 -9.98 -19.26
N LEU A 377 12.07 -9.08 -18.84
CA LEU A 377 11.33 -9.20 -17.58
C LEU A 377 10.32 -10.38 -17.63
N VAL A 378 9.61 -10.58 -18.73
CA VAL A 378 8.74 -11.74 -18.93
C VAL A 378 9.55 -13.02 -18.91
N LYS A 379 10.71 -13.05 -19.59
CA LYS A 379 11.64 -14.20 -19.54
C LYS A 379 12.15 -14.48 -18.13
N LEU A 380 12.54 -13.44 -17.38
CA LEU A 380 12.99 -13.57 -16.00
C LEU A 380 11.88 -14.18 -15.13
N ALA A 381 10.69 -13.60 -15.20
CA ALA A 381 9.53 -14.03 -14.43
C ALA A 381 9.15 -15.50 -14.73
N SER A 382 9.15 -15.91 -15.99
CA SER A 382 8.87 -17.27 -16.40
C SER A 382 9.88 -18.27 -15.81
N ARG A 383 11.18 -17.97 -15.94
CA ARG A 383 12.24 -18.81 -15.37
C ARG A 383 12.18 -18.91 -13.85
N GLU A 384 11.84 -17.82 -13.17
CA GLU A 384 11.70 -17.83 -11.72
C GLU A 384 10.50 -18.67 -11.27
N LEU A 385 9.34 -18.57 -11.95
CA LEU A 385 8.18 -19.45 -11.67
C LEU A 385 8.50 -20.93 -11.90
N GLU A 386 9.21 -21.25 -12.98
CA GLU A 386 9.66 -22.61 -13.28
C GLU A 386 10.62 -23.12 -12.19
N SER A 387 11.61 -22.32 -11.79
CA SER A 387 12.58 -22.69 -10.76
C SER A 387 11.95 -22.90 -9.38
N LEU A 388 10.86 -22.18 -9.10
CA LEU A 388 10.05 -22.36 -7.88
C LEU A 388 9.11 -23.57 -7.97
N GLY A 389 9.01 -24.22 -9.12
CA GLY A 389 8.09 -25.34 -9.35
C GLY A 389 6.61 -24.95 -9.35
N LEU A 390 6.30 -23.64 -9.57
CA LEU A 390 4.93 -23.15 -9.62
C LEU A 390 4.29 -23.33 -11.00
N VAL A 391 5.11 -23.49 -12.03
CA VAL A 391 4.72 -23.84 -13.40
C VAL A 391 5.74 -24.81 -14.00
N LYS A 392 5.35 -25.50 -15.06
CA LYS A 392 6.27 -26.30 -15.86
C LYS A 392 6.81 -25.51 -17.04
N PRO A 393 7.97 -25.92 -17.62
CA PRO A 393 8.44 -25.36 -18.88
C PRO A 393 7.36 -25.47 -19.96
N GLY A 394 7.08 -24.35 -20.62
CA GLY A 394 6.05 -24.27 -21.67
C GLY A 394 4.63 -23.97 -21.17
N ASP A 395 4.38 -23.89 -19.88
CA ASP A 395 3.07 -23.50 -19.33
C ASP A 395 2.78 -21.98 -19.53
N VAL A 396 3.83 -21.14 -19.60
CA VAL A 396 3.68 -19.69 -19.81
C VAL A 396 3.42 -19.42 -21.29
N LEU A 397 2.29 -18.77 -21.57
CA LEU A 397 1.82 -18.48 -22.93
C LEU A 397 2.14 -17.05 -23.36
N ASP A 398 2.01 -16.09 -22.44
CA ASP A 398 2.17 -14.67 -22.72
C ASP A 398 2.49 -13.91 -21.41
N GLY A 399 2.86 -12.63 -21.52
CA GLY A 399 3.14 -11.81 -20.37
C GLY A 399 3.07 -10.30 -20.65
N HIS A 400 2.75 -9.56 -19.61
CA HIS A 400 2.67 -8.10 -19.66
C HIS A 400 3.37 -7.47 -18.46
N VAL A 401 4.04 -6.34 -18.67
CA VAL A 401 4.83 -5.65 -17.65
C VAL A 401 4.24 -4.29 -17.34
N VAL A 402 4.05 -4.04 -16.05
CA VAL A 402 3.65 -2.71 -15.56
C VAL A 402 4.70 -2.17 -14.61
N ARG A 403 5.20 -0.97 -14.92
CA ARG A 403 6.11 -0.20 -14.07
C ARG A 403 5.33 0.81 -13.27
N GLN A 404 5.44 0.75 -11.95
CA GLN A 404 4.82 1.70 -11.04
C GLN A 404 5.90 2.49 -10.29
N PRO A 405 6.17 3.73 -10.70
CA PRO A 405 7.10 4.59 -9.97
C PRO A 405 6.51 5.03 -8.63
N LYS A 406 7.38 5.24 -7.65
CA LYS A 406 7.04 5.79 -6.32
C LYS A 406 5.91 5.04 -5.61
N ALA A 407 5.97 3.70 -5.65
CA ALA A 407 4.96 2.85 -5.04
C ALA A 407 4.96 2.95 -3.51
N TYR A 408 6.14 3.07 -2.89
CA TYR A 408 6.29 3.14 -1.44
C TYR A 408 7.25 4.25 -1.01
N PRO A 409 6.90 5.05 0.02
CA PRO A 409 7.85 5.93 0.68
C PRO A 409 8.90 5.09 1.40
N VAL A 410 10.18 5.45 1.30
CA VAL A 410 11.28 4.79 2.02
C VAL A 410 11.44 5.44 3.40
N TYR A 411 11.54 4.62 4.42
CA TYR A 411 11.72 5.02 5.82
C TYR A 411 13.17 4.77 6.24
N ASP A 412 14.05 5.69 5.85
CA ASP A 412 15.41 5.77 6.38
C ASP A 412 15.43 6.49 7.74
N ASP A 413 16.60 6.61 8.36
CA ASP A 413 16.74 7.16 9.73
C ASP A 413 16.29 8.62 9.84
N ASP A 414 16.33 9.39 8.75
CA ASP A 414 16.08 10.83 8.75
C ASP A 414 14.74 11.24 8.14
N TYR A 415 14.00 10.30 7.52
CA TYR A 415 12.77 10.64 6.78
C TYR A 415 11.75 11.42 7.61
N ALA A 416 11.55 11.04 8.87
CA ALA A 416 10.55 11.67 9.76
C ALA A 416 10.88 13.14 10.00
N ARG A 417 12.16 13.47 10.19
CA ARG A 417 12.64 14.85 10.34
C ARG A 417 12.43 15.65 9.06
N HIS A 418 12.71 15.07 7.91
CA HIS A 418 12.49 15.73 6.62
C HIS A 418 11.02 16.00 6.35
N VAL A 419 10.15 15.02 6.58
CA VAL A 419 8.69 15.17 6.43
C VAL A 419 8.17 16.27 7.36
N GLU A 420 8.57 16.29 8.62
CA GLU A 420 8.11 17.30 9.57
C GLU A 420 8.61 18.72 9.21
N THR A 421 9.85 18.84 8.70
CA THR A 421 10.38 20.12 8.22
C THR A 421 9.54 20.67 7.07
N ILE A 422 9.23 19.82 6.08
CA ILE A 422 8.42 20.22 4.93
C ILE A 422 6.98 20.56 5.38
N ARG A 423 6.37 19.71 6.18
CA ARG A 423 5.01 19.89 6.68
C ARG A 423 4.83 21.25 7.37
N ARG A 424 5.70 21.57 8.34
CA ARG A 424 5.62 22.85 9.08
C ARG A 424 5.69 24.06 8.18
N GLU A 425 6.56 24.03 7.18
CA GLU A 425 6.69 25.13 6.25
C GLU A 425 5.48 25.26 5.32
N LEU A 426 4.92 24.13 4.86
CA LEU A 426 3.71 24.11 4.07
C LEU A 426 2.51 24.64 4.85
N ASP A 427 2.32 24.17 6.09
CA ASP A 427 1.23 24.62 6.97
C ASP A 427 1.30 26.14 7.27
N ALA A 428 2.51 26.68 7.42
CA ALA A 428 2.72 28.07 7.73
C ALA A 428 2.53 29.01 6.51
N ARG A 429 3.02 28.61 5.32
CA ARG A 429 3.11 29.52 4.16
C ARG A 429 2.04 29.28 3.11
N TYR A 430 1.42 28.11 3.08
CA TYR A 430 0.53 27.71 1.99
C TYR A 430 -0.86 27.29 2.49
N PRO A 431 -1.61 28.20 3.18
CA PRO A 431 -2.96 27.89 3.63
C PRO A 431 -3.85 27.52 2.43
N GLY A 432 -4.69 26.49 2.61
CA GLY A 432 -5.54 25.93 1.55
C GLY A 432 -4.82 24.90 0.66
N LEU A 433 -3.58 24.49 0.99
CA LEU A 433 -2.93 23.32 0.42
C LEU A 433 -3.00 22.17 1.40
N HIS A 434 -3.62 21.05 0.97
CA HIS A 434 -3.91 19.91 1.82
C HIS A 434 -3.21 18.66 1.28
N LEU A 435 -2.35 18.05 2.07
CA LEU A 435 -1.64 16.81 1.71
C LEU A 435 -2.45 15.59 2.15
N VAL A 436 -2.66 14.64 1.26
CA VAL A 436 -3.43 13.42 1.53
C VAL A 436 -2.78 12.17 0.92
N GLY A 437 -3.19 11.02 1.40
CA GLY A 437 -2.80 9.73 0.81
C GLY A 437 -1.39 9.28 1.17
N ARG A 438 -0.85 8.35 0.37
CA ARG A 438 0.46 7.73 0.62
C ARG A 438 1.61 8.66 0.27
N ASN A 439 1.66 9.10 -0.97
CA ASN A 439 2.79 9.87 -1.49
C ASN A 439 2.71 11.36 -1.12
N GLY A 440 1.51 11.93 -1.02
CA GLY A 440 1.33 13.31 -0.60
C GLY A 440 1.79 13.55 0.84
N MET A 441 1.61 12.56 1.70
CA MET A 441 2.04 12.64 3.10
C MET A 441 3.38 11.94 3.37
N HIS A 442 4.02 11.35 2.36
CA HIS A 442 5.19 10.47 2.52
C HIS A 442 5.00 9.45 3.65
N LYS A 443 3.81 8.84 3.70
CA LYS A 443 3.38 7.94 4.78
C LYS A 443 2.87 6.64 4.19
N TYR A 444 3.25 5.49 4.78
CA TYR A 444 2.82 4.17 4.30
C TYR A 444 1.32 3.95 4.59
N ASN A 445 0.49 4.68 3.90
CA ASN A 445 -0.96 4.57 3.97
C ASN A 445 -1.45 3.46 3.02
N ASN A 446 -2.23 2.51 3.55
CA ASN A 446 -3.04 1.63 2.73
C ASN A 446 -4.19 2.42 2.12
N GLN A 447 -4.97 1.82 1.22
CA GLN A 447 -6.05 2.54 0.52
C GLN A 447 -7.09 3.14 1.49
N ASP A 448 -7.47 2.44 2.54
CA ASP A 448 -8.41 2.92 3.55
C ASP A 448 -7.87 4.10 4.36
N HIS A 449 -6.58 4.08 4.72
CA HIS A 449 -5.92 5.23 5.34
C HIS A 449 -5.86 6.41 4.38
N ALA A 450 -5.55 6.17 3.11
CA ALA A 450 -5.55 7.20 2.07
C ALA A 450 -6.94 7.83 1.92
N MET A 451 -7.99 7.01 1.91
CA MET A 451 -9.39 7.47 1.92
C MET A 451 -9.71 8.27 3.16
N MET A 452 -9.32 7.79 4.36
CA MET A 452 -9.59 8.51 5.61
C MET A 452 -8.94 9.88 5.64
N THR A 453 -7.68 10.02 5.18
CA THR A 453 -7.04 11.35 5.08
C THR A 453 -7.84 12.29 4.20
N ALA A 454 -8.38 11.81 3.09
CA ALA A 454 -9.20 12.58 2.17
C ALA A 454 -10.59 12.92 2.74
N MET A 455 -11.24 11.98 3.43
CA MET A 455 -12.54 12.20 4.11
C MET A 455 -12.44 13.33 5.15
N LEU A 456 -11.39 13.29 5.98
CA LEU A 456 -11.18 14.31 7.01
C LEU A 456 -10.80 15.66 6.42
N THR A 457 -10.01 15.67 5.34
CA THR A 457 -9.69 16.88 4.60
C THR A 457 -10.95 17.48 3.97
N ALA A 458 -11.79 16.68 3.33
CA ALA A 458 -13.06 17.16 2.76
C ALA A 458 -13.97 17.75 3.84
N LYS A 459 -14.09 17.12 5.01
CA LYS A 459 -14.84 17.67 6.16
C LYS A 459 -14.28 19.02 6.63
N ASN A 460 -12.94 19.14 6.76
CA ASN A 460 -12.29 20.40 7.14
C ASN A 460 -12.59 21.53 6.14
N ILE A 461 -12.52 21.24 4.83
CA ILE A 461 -12.79 22.22 3.77
C ILE A 461 -14.27 22.67 3.79
N LEU A 462 -15.20 21.72 3.90
CA LEU A 462 -16.65 22.01 3.92
C LEU A 462 -17.06 22.80 5.15
N GLU A 463 -16.44 22.56 6.31
CA GLU A 463 -16.70 23.29 7.53
C GLU A 463 -15.94 24.64 7.61
N GLY A 464 -15.01 24.88 6.68
CA GLY A 464 -14.19 26.11 6.64
C GLY A 464 -13.23 26.25 7.81
N LYS A 465 -12.92 25.16 8.51
CA LYS A 465 -11.99 25.12 9.66
C LYS A 465 -11.34 23.77 9.83
N GLN A 466 -10.12 23.76 10.35
CA GLN A 466 -9.37 22.54 10.63
C GLN A 466 -9.88 21.90 11.94
N ARG A 467 -10.86 21.01 11.82
CA ARG A 467 -11.39 20.21 12.94
C ARG A 467 -10.59 18.97 13.22
N TYR A 468 -10.02 18.37 12.18
CA TYR A 468 -9.32 17.10 12.23
C TYR A 468 -7.87 17.27 11.81
N ASP A 469 -6.96 16.74 12.59
CA ASP A 469 -5.55 16.59 12.18
C ASP A 469 -5.39 15.31 11.37
N VAL A 470 -5.32 15.44 10.06
CA VAL A 470 -5.21 14.29 9.11
C VAL A 470 -3.90 13.51 9.29
N TRP A 471 -2.89 14.10 9.91
CA TRP A 471 -1.61 13.45 10.20
C TRP A 471 -1.70 12.38 11.29
N GLN A 472 -2.78 12.39 12.09
CA GLN A 472 -3.05 11.36 13.10
C GLN A 472 -3.58 10.04 12.49
N VAL A 473 -4.03 10.06 11.23
CA VAL A 473 -4.43 8.83 10.53
C VAL A 473 -3.23 7.88 10.44
N ASN A 474 -3.44 6.59 10.74
CA ASN A 474 -2.41 5.55 10.69
C ASN A 474 -1.18 5.83 11.58
N GLN A 475 -1.41 6.33 12.78
CA GLN A 475 -0.35 6.42 13.80
C GLN A 475 -0.29 5.17 14.68
N ASP A 476 -1.38 4.41 14.79
CA ASP A 476 -1.42 3.19 15.59
C ASP A 476 -0.74 2.04 14.86
N ALA A 477 0.32 1.51 15.46
CA ALA A 477 1.05 0.35 14.97
C ALA A 477 0.20 -0.93 14.89
N GLU A 478 -0.99 -0.96 15.49
CA GLU A 478 -1.89 -2.12 15.55
C GLU A 478 -2.70 -2.38 14.27
N TYR A 479 -2.65 -1.51 13.29
CA TYR A 479 -3.40 -1.66 12.04
C TYR A 479 -2.91 -2.83 11.17
N HIS A 480 -1.74 -3.37 11.47
CA HIS A 480 -1.13 -4.39 10.63
C HIS A 480 -1.73 -5.77 10.88
N GLU A 481 -2.58 -6.18 9.94
CA GLU A 481 -3.00 -7.57 9.76
C GLU A 481 -3.61 -8.28 10.99
N ALA A 482 -3.79 -7.58 12.11
CA ALA A 482 -4.54 -8.08 13.24
C ALA A 482 -6.02 -8.09 12.85
N GLY A 483 -6.55 -9.28 12.61
CA GLY A 483 -7.98 -9.51 12.51
C GLY A 483 -8.69 -9.02 13.77
N ASP A 484 -9.95 -8.81 13.60
CA ASP A 484 -10.95 -8.39 14.56
C ASP A 484 -10.67 -8.87 15.99
N ARG A 485 -10.14 -8.02 16.84
CA ARG A 485 -10.32 -8.17 18.27
C ARG A 485 -11.69 -7.63 18.57
N GLY A 486 -12.65 -8.54 18.55
CA GLY A 486 -13.98 -8.39 19.12
C GLY A 486 -14.57 -7.00 18.97
N ALA A 487 -15.60 -6.88 18.20
CA ALA A 487 -16.63 -5.88 18.38
C ALA A 487 -17.19 -6.00 19.81
N GLN A 488 -16.40 -5.61 20.80
CA GLN A 488 -16.95 -4.95 21.96
C GLN A 488 -17.11 -3.50 21.54
N GLU A 489 -18.31 -3.02 21.67
CA GLU A 489 -18.77 -1.65 21.51
C GLU A 489 -17.93 -0.66 22.33
N THR A 490 -16.70 -0.49 21.95
CA THR A 490 -15.93 0.68 22.26
C THR A 490 -15.77 1.39 20.95
N ASP A 491 -16.38 2.56 20.87
CA ASP A 491 -16.28 3.56 19.83
C ASP A 491 -15.00 3.42 18.99
N THR A 492 -15.00 2.47 18.04
CA THR A 492 -13.85 2.14 17.18
C THR A 492 -13.59 3.26 16.16
N GLY A 493 -14.46 4.26 16.07
CA GLY A 493 -14.24 5.52 15.38
C GLY A 493 -13.06 6.31 15.95
N GLY A 494 -12.71 6.12 17.24
CA GLY A 494 -11.69 6.91 17.92
C GLY A 494 -10.24 6.62 17.51
N ARG A 495 -9.91 5.44 16.93
CA ARG A 495 -8.52 5.07 16.62
C ARG A 495 -8.06 5.38 15.20
N LEU A 496 -8.99 5.48 14.27
CA LEU A 496 -8.71 5.86 12.88
C LEU A 496 -9.11 7.30 12.56
N VAL A 497 -10.01 7.87 13.36
CA VAL A 497 -10.42 9.26 13.23
C VAL A 497 -9.59 10.10 14.20
N PRO A 498 -8.84 11.10 13.72
CA PRO A 498 -8.07 12.00 14.56
C PRO A 498 -8.95 12.75 15.57
N ARG A 499 -8.39 13.05 16.73
CA ARG A 499 -9.09 13.91 17.71
C ARG A 499 -9.38 15.27 17.10
N ARG A 500 -10.53 15.86 17.46
CA ARG A 500 -10.87 17.23 17.07
C ARG A 500 -9.81 18.17 17.62
N VAL A 501 -9.31 19.07 16.76
CA VAL A 501 -8.43 20.16 17.18
C VAL A 501 -9.28 21.14 17.98
N GLY A 502 -8.94 21.44 19.22
CA GLY A 502 -9.61 22.50 19.99
C GLY A 502 -10.48 22.07 21.18
N ALA A 503 -10.34 20.84 21.70
CA ALA A 503 -10.83 20.50 23.05
C ALA A 503 -9.68 20.64 24.08
N GLY A 504 -9.14 21.83 24.15
CA GLY A 504 -8.33 22.29 25.27
C GLY A 504 -9.12 23.36 26.03
N VAL A 505 -9.39 23.08 27.28
CA VAL A 505 -9.88 24.05 28.29
C VAL A 505 -8.87 25.16 28.43
#